data_da4099a09e61b9506c66f72843fc1bc6
#
_entry.id   da4099a09e61b9506c66f72843fc1bc6
#
_cell.length_a   1.000
_cell.length_b   1.000
_cell.length_c   1.000
_cell.angle_alpha   90.00
_cell.angle_beta   90.00
_cell.angle_gamma   90.00
#
_symmetry.space_group_name_H-M   'P 1'
#
loop_
_entity.id
_entity.type
_entity.pdbx_description
1 polymer ?
#
loop_
_entity_poly.entity_id
_entity_poly.type
_entity_poly.pdbx_seq_one_letter_code
_entity_poly.pdbx_strand_id
1 'polypeptide(L)'
;QIVVFGSSGARNVPEGFPIDMAWRQICNFLRLAERHAIDHDITIAIEPLRRAESNIINMVSEATILASILQLRHVRALADTYHMAISSEPVNVLTLCGSQIAHVHTANPIGRECPKPNDGEDYAKIMQALKDGGYDARMSIEGKTDPFVEAGTQGFACLDAARKAVWAEA
;
A
#
# COMPACT_ATOMS: atom_id res chain seq x y z
N GLN A 1 3.58 0.31 15.63
CA GLN A 1 4.18 -0.57 14.61
C GLN A 1 3.15 -0.96 13.55
N ILE A 2 3.62 -1.44 12.36
CA ILE A 2 2.74 -1.86 11.26
C ILE A 2 3.05 -3.30 10.87
N VAL A 3 2.01 -4.09 10.69
CA VAL A 3 2.06 -5.44 10.11
C VAL A 3 1.25 -5.43 8.82
N VAL A 4 1.88 -5.85 7.72
CA VAL A 4 1.25 -5.87 6.40
C VAL A 4 0.45 -7.14 6.21
N PHE A 5 -0.83 -6.99 5.86
CA PHE A 5 -1.70 -8.07 5.40
C PHE A 5 -1.72 -8.09 3.87
N GLY A 6 -0.62 -8.60 3.27
CA GLY A 6 -0.35 -8.64 1.83
C GLY A 6 -0.05 -10.03 1.26
N SER A 7 -0.17 -11.10 2.05
CA SER A 7 0.19 -12.46 1.62
C SER A 7 -0.80 -13.04 0.60
N SER A 8 -0.48 -12.97 -0.68
CA SER A 8 -1.32 -13.45 -1.79
C SER A 8 -1.77 -14.91 -1.63
N GLY A 9 -0.83 -15.80 -1.35
CA GLY A 9 -1.11 -17.24 -1.20
C GLY A 9 -2.05 -17.59 -0.05
N ALA A 10 -2.08 -16.76 1.00
CA ALA A 10 -2.92 -17.00 2.17
C ALA A 10 -4.37 -16.51 2.01
N ARG A 11 -4.64 -15.61 1.05
CA ARG A 11 -5.97 -15.01 0.90
C ARG A 11 -6.61 -15.22 -0.47
N ASN A 12 -5.93 -15.86 -1.41
CA ASN A 12 -6.53 -16.17 -2.70
C ASN A 12 -7.76 -17.06 -2.53
N VAL A 13 -8.81 -16.69 -3.24
CA VAL A 13 -10.06 -17.43 -3.26
C VAL A 13 -9.89 -18.62 -4.21
N PRO A 14 -10.01 -19.88 -3.74
CA PRO A 14 -9.92 -21.05 -4.59
C PRO A 14 -11.03 -21.08 -5.64
N GLU A 15 -10.77 -21.76 -6.77
CA GLU A 15 -11.80 -21.96 -7.79
C GLU A 15 -13.03 -22.67 -7.20
N GLY A 16 -14.20 -22.16 -7.52
CA GLY A 16 -15.48 -22.70 -7.00
C GLY A 16 -15.79 -22.33 -5.55
N PHE A 17 -14.89 -21.67 -4.83
CA PHE A 17 -15.20 -21.20 -3.46
C PHE A 17 -16.07 -19.94 -3.51
N PRO A 18 -17.17 -19.87 -2.72
CA PRO A 18 -18.07 -18.71 -2.73
C PRO A 18 -17.37 -17.43 -2.30
N ILE A 19 -17.43 -16.39 -3.14
CA ILE A 19 -16.74 -15.12 -2.90
C ILE A 19 -17.22 -14.41 -1.63
N ASP A 20 -18.50 -14.48 -1.31
CA ASP A 20 -19.07 -13.93 -0.08
C ASP A 20 -18.50 -14.61 1.18
N MET A 21 -18.26 -15.91 1.11
CA MET A 21 -17.61 -16.67 2.18
C MET A 21 -16.15 -16.24 2.35
N ALA A 22 -15.43 -16.00 1.25
CA ALA A 22 -14.06 -15.50 1.30
C ALA A 22 -13.99 -14.13 2.00
N TRP A 23 -14.86 -13.19 1.64
CA TRP A 23 -14.97 -11.89 2.31
C TRP A 23 -15.30 -12.03 3.80
N ARG A 24 -16.23 -12.91 4.16
CA ARG A 24 -16.56 -13.18 5.58
C ARG A 24 -15.36 -13.74 6.34
N GLN A 25 -14.58 -14.64 5.74
CA GLN A 25 -13.36 -15.18 6.37
C GLN A 25 -12.31 -14.10 6.58
N ILE A 26 -12.06 -13.23 5.59
CA ILE A 26 -11.15 -12.09 5.72
C ILE A 26 -11.61 -11.14 6.83
N CYS A 27 -12.89 -10.77 6.86
CA CYS A 27 -13.44 -9.92 7.91
C CYS A 27 -13.26 -10.54 9.30
N ASN A 28 -13.53 -11.83 9.45
CA ASN A 28 -13.38 -12.54 10.72
C ASN A 28 -11.91 -12.62 11.15
N PHE A 29 -11.01 -12.89 10.19
CA PHE A 29 -9.57 -12.88 10.45
C PHE A 29 -9.11 -11.50 10.95
N LEU A 30 -9.50 -10.41 10.29
CA LEU A 30 -9.11 -9.05 10.67
C LEU A 30 -9.64 -8.68 12.06
N ARG A 31 -10.88 -9.08 12.40
CA ARG A 31 -11.44 -8.88 13.76
C ARG A 31 -10.67 -9.67 14.83
N LEU A 32 -10.28 -10.89 14.50
CA LEU A 32 -9.48 -11.73 15.42
C LEU A 32 -8.08 -11.12 15.60
N ALA A 33 -7.43 -10.75 14.52
CA ALA A 33 -6.07 -10.20 14.52
C ALA A 33 -6.01 -8.85 15.27
N GLU A 34 -7.04 -7.99 15.12
CA GLU A 34 -7.08 -6.71 15.81
C GLU A 34 -7.05 -6.85 17.33
N ARG A 35 -7.69 -7.86 17.92
CA ARG A 35 -7.65 -8.07 19.37
C ARG A 35 -6.22 -8.14 19.90
N HIS A 36 -5.34 -8.81 19.16
CA HIS A 36 -3.92 -8.88 19.49
C HIS A 36 -3.16 -7.61 19.11
N ALA A 37 -3.54 -6.98 18.00
CA ALA A 37 -2.94 -5.73 17.54
C ALA A 37 -3.11 -4.59 18.56
N ILE A 38 -4.28 -4.49 19.21
CA ILE A 38 -4.56 -3.52 20.28
C ILE A 38 -3.58 -3.68 21.44
N ASP A 39 -3.37 -4.90 21.91
CA ASP A 39 -2.53 -5.18 23.07
C ASP A 39 -1.05 -4.82 22.86
N HIS A 40 -0.63 -4.73 21.58
CA HIS A 40 0.76 -4.47 21.19
C HIS A 40 0.97 -3.15 20.43
N ASP A 41 -0.04 -2.30 20.35
CA ASP A 41 -0.04 -1.06 19.56
C ASP A 41 0.45 -1.28 18.12
N ILE A 42 -0.11 -2.31 17.48
CA ILE A 42 0.18 -2.67 16.08
C ILE A 42 -0.99 -2.25 15.21
N THR A 43 -0.71 -1.67 14.05
CA THR A 43 -1.70 -1.45 12.98
C THR A 43 -1.55 -2.53 11.92
N ILE A 44 -2.64 -3.20 11.58
CA ILE A 44 -2.73 -4.13 10.46
C ILE A 44 -3.04 -3.31 9.21
N ALA A 45 -2.13 -3.32 8.25
CA ALA A 45 -2.26 -2.59 6.99
C ALA A 45 -2.66 -3.56 5.87
N ILE A 46 -3.88 -3.41 5.37
CA ILE A 46 -4.41 -4.25 4.27
C ILE A 46 -3.78 -3.77 2.97
N GLU A 47 -2.97 -4.62 2.37
CA GLU A 47 -2.30 -4.33 1.10
C GLU A 47 -3.09 -4.91 -0.07
N PRO A 48 -3.58 -4.08 -0.98
CA PRO A 48 -4.11 -4.53 -2.27
C PRO A 48 -2.99 -5.04 -3.16
N LEU A 49 -3.21 -6.17 -3.82
CA LEU A 49 -2.24 -6.75 -4.73
C LEU A 49 -2.80 -6.80 -6.16
N ARG A 50 -1.97 -6.60 -7.16
CA ARG A 50 -2.37 -6.76 -8.57
C ARG A 50 -3.00 -8.13 -8.82
N ARG A 51 -3.90 -8.22 -9.81
CA ARG A 51 -4.68 -9.43 -10.08
C ARG A 51 -3.86 -10.67 -10.43
N ALA A 52 -2.62 -10.52 -10.90
CA ALA A 52 -1.72 -11.64 -11.13
C ALA A 52 -1.21 -12.29 -9.82
N GLU A 53 -1.31 -11.59 -8.69
CA GLU A 53 -0.86 -12.06 -7.39
C GLU A 53 -2.01 -12.41 -6.45
N SER A 54 -3.15 -11.73 -6.57
CA SER A 54 -4.34 -12.01 -5.77
C SER A 54 -5.61 -11.77 -6.57
N ASN A 55 -6.61 -12.59 -6.35
CA ASN A 55 -7.93 -12.43 -6.98
C ASN A 55 -8.96 -11.75 -6.06
N ILE A 56 -8.50 -11.21 -4.92
CA ILE A 56 -9.32 -10.49 -3.95
C ILE A 56 -8.50 -9.36 -3.31
N ILE A 57 -9.12 -8.20 -3.12
CA ILE A 57 -8.50 -6.96 -2.63
C ILE A 57 -7.37 -6.52 -3.59
N ASN A 58 -7.76 -5.86 -4.66
CA ASN A 58 -6.85 -5.50 -5.74
C ASN A 58 -6.65 -3.99 -5.91
N MET A 59 -7.40 -3.16 -5.18
CA MET A 59 -7.35 -1.71 -5.24
C MET A 59 -7.26 -1.08 -3.84
N VAL A 60 -6.59 0.06 -3.73
CA VAL A 60 -6.51 0.83 -2.48
C VAL A 60 -7.91 1.21 -1.99
N SER A 61 -8.80 1.56 -2.92
CA SER A 61 -10.21 1.82 -2.61
C SER A 61 -10.92 0.61 -1.98
N GLU A 62 -10.66 -0.62 -2.45
CA GLU A 62 -11.25 -1.84 -1.86
C GLU A 62 -10.75 -2.06 -0.42
N ALA A 63 -9.44 -1.90 -0.19
CA ALA A 63 -8.87 -2.03 1.15
C ALA A 63 -9.41 -0.94 2.10
N THR A 64 -9.55 0.29 1.62
CA THR A 64 -10.10 1.42 2.38
C THR A 64 -11.57 1.19 2.73
N ILE A 65 -12.38 0.73 1.79
CA ILE A 65 -13.79 0.39 2.03
C ILE A 65 -13.88 -0.74 3.06
N LEU A 66 -13.07 -1.80 2.93
CA LEU A 66 -13.05 -2.91 3.87
C LEU A 66 -12.70 -2.43 5.29
N ALA A 67 -11.63 -1.64 5.45
CA ALA A 67 -11.25 -1.09 6.74
C ALA A 67 -12.37 -0.21 7.33
N SER A 68 -12.99 0.63 6.51
CA SER A 68 -14.09 1.52 6.92
C SER A 68 -15.34 0.75 7.36
N ILE A 69 -15.73 -0.31 6.64
CA ILE A 69 -16.89 -1.16 7.00
C ILE A 69 -16.65 -1.91 8.30
N LEU A 70 -15.43 -2.39 8.53
CA LEU A 70 -15.07 -3.10 9.74
C LEU A 70 -15.06 -2.22 10.98
N GLN A 71 -14.80 -0.91 10.82
CA GLN A 71 -14.71 0.07 11.91
C GLN A 71 -13.73 -0.34 13.02
N LEU A 72 -12.66 -1.04 12.64
CA LEU A 72 -11.61 -1.50 13.54
C LEU A 72 -10.52 -0.42 13.64
N ARG A 73 -10.14 -0.06 14.86
CA ARG A 73 -9.18 1.03 15.11
C ARG A 73 -7.78 0.74 14.61
N HIS A 74 -7.38 -0.52 14.69
CA HIS A 74 -6.04 -1.00 14.34
C HIS A 74 -5.98 -1.70 12.97
N VAL A 75 -7.01 -1.53 12.12
CA VAL A 75 -7.05 -2.03 10.75
C VAL A 75 -7.21 -0.87 9.81
N ARG A 76 -6.25 -0.69 8.90
CA ARG A 76 -6.20 0.42 7.93
C ARG A 76 -5.74 -0.10 6.56
N ALA A 77 -5.82 0.73 5.54
CA ALA A 77 -5.30 0.39 4.22
C ALA A 77 -3.78 0.61 4.13
N LEU A 78 -3.14 -0.10 3.23
CA LEU A 78 -1.83 0.20 2.67
C LEU A 78 -2.00 0.54 1.19
N ALA A 79 -1.23 1.51 0.70
CA ALA A 79 -1.13 1.78 -0.72
C ALA A 79 0.25 1.34 -1.24
N ASP A 80 0.26 0.41 -2.19
CA ASP A 80 1.48 0.08 -2.93
C ASP A 80 1.38 0.67 -4.34
N THR A 81 2.23 1.65 -4.65
CA THR A 81 2.20 2.38 -5.91
C THR A 81 2.57 1.50 -7.11
N TYR A 82 3.37 0.45 -6.91
CA TYR A 82 3.62 -0.55 -7.93
C TYR A 82 2.34 -1.31 -8.31
N HIS A 83 1.61 -1.83 -7.32
CA HIS A 83 0.36 -2.55 -7.57
C HIS A 83 -0.71 -1.63 -8.16
N MET A 84 -0.78 -0.37 -7.72
CA MET A 84 -1.67 0.64 -8.30
C MET A 84 -1.38 0.87 -9.79
N ALA A 85 -0.11 1.11 -10.15
CA ALA A 85 0.29 1.35 -11.53
C ALA A 85 -0.01 0.16 -12.45
N ILE A 86 0.33 -1.06 -12.02
CA ILE A 86 0.05 -2.28 -12.78
C ILE A 86 -1.46 -2.54 -12.94
N SER A 87 -2.26 -2.18 -11.94
CA SER A 87 -3.72 -2.29 -11.97
C SER A 87 -4.41 -1.10 -12.64
N SER A 88 -3.64 -0.12 -13.10
CA SER A 88 -4.16 1.15 -13.66
C SER A 88 -5.08 1.89 -12.69
N GLU A 89 -4.85 1.76 -11.38
CA GLU A 89 -5.57 2.53 -10.37
C GLU A 89 -5.03 3.96 -10.38
N PRO A 90 -5.91 4.97 -10.54
CA PRO A 90 -5.45 6.34 -10.71
C PRO A 90 -4.86 6.91 -9.41
N VAL A 91 -3.78 7.70 -9.53
CA VAL A 91 -3.05 8.28 -8.38
C VAL A 91 -3.94 9.12 -7.46
N ASN A 92 -5.03 9.73 -7.97
CA ASN A 92 -5.95 10.50 -7.15
C ASN A 92 -6.66 9.69 -6.04
N VAL A 93 -6.65 8.36 -6.10
CA VAL A 93 -7.14 7.52 -4.98
C VAL A 93 -6.36 7.80 -3.70
N LEU A 94 -5.08 8.16 -3.79
CA LEU A 94 -4.25 8.53 -2.64
C LEU A 94 -4.77 9.81 -1.96
N THR A 95 -5.27 10.77 -2.74
CA THR A 95 -5.93 11.96 -2.20
C THR A 95 -7.25 11.62 -1.50
N LEU A 96 -8.04 10.73 -2.09
CA LEU A 96 -9.36 10.35 -1.55
C LEU A 96 -9.26 9.48 -0.30
N CYS A 97 -8.25 8.62 -0.23
CA CYS A 97 -8.09 7.60 0.82
C CYS A 97 -6.97 7.93 1.83
N GLY A 98 -6.20 8.99 1.64
CA GLY A 98 -4.96 9.26 2.35
C GLY A 98 -5.07 9.19 3.86
N SER A 99 -6.14 9.73 4.45
CA SER A 99 -6.40 9.66 5.90
C SER A 99 -6.64 8.23 6.41
N GLN A 100 -6.95 7.28 5.55
CA GLN A 100 -7.17 5.87 5.89
C GLN A 100 -5.95 4.98 5.59
N ILE A 101 -4.91 5.53 4.96
CA ILE A 101 -3.68 4.80 4.64
C ILE A 101 -2.76 4.82 5.86
N ALA A 102 -2.30 3.66 6.30
CA ALA A 102 -1.35 3.52 7.41
C ALA A 102 0.10 3.48 6.93
N HIS A 103 0.34 2.97 5.73
CA HIS A 103 1.67 2.82 5.14
C HIS A 103 1.62 2.86 3.63
N VAL A 104 2.72 3.25 3.01
CA VAL A 104 2.89 3.25 1.55
C VAL A 104 4.09 2.39 1.19
N HIS A 105 3.88 1.46 0.25
CA HIS A 105 4.95 0.80 -0.50
C HIS A 105 5.12 1.48 -1.85
N THR A 106 6.35 1.50 -2.35
CA THR A 106 6.65 2.05 -3.67
C THR A 106 7.77 1.29 -4.36
N ALA A 107 7.62 1.09 -5.65
CA ALA A 107 8.66 0.65 -6.57
C ALA A 107 8.33 1.17 -7.96
N ASN A 108 9.34 1.20 -8.85
CA ASN A 108 9.09 1.47 -10.26
C ASN A 108 8.19 0.38 -10.87
N PRO A 109 7.11 0.72 -11.60
CA PRO A 109 6.22 -0.27 -12.21
C PRO A 109 6.92 -1.15 -13.25
N ILE A 110 8.00 -0.67 -13.87
CA ILE A 110 8.80 -1.44 -14.82
C ILE A 110 9.82 -2.30 -14.05
N GLY A 111 9.59 -3.60 -14.04
CA GLY A 111 10.47 -4.57 -13.40
C GLY A 111 10.41 -4.62 -11.88
N ARG A 112 9.59 -3.81 -11.19
CA ARG A 112 9.51 -3.67 -9.74
C ARG A 112 10.88 -3.34 -9.13
N GLU A 113 11.60 -2.40 -9.76
CA GLU A 113 12.91 -1.94 -9.30
C GLU A 113 12.79 -0.81 -8.27
N CYS A 114 13.90 -0.51 -7.59
CA CYS A 114 13.99 0.70 -6.78
C CYS A 114 13.73 1.95 -7.65
N PRO A 115 13.08 2.99 -7.09
CA PRO A 115 12.89 4.27 -7.76
C PRO A 115 14.21 4.88 -8.26
N LYS A 116 14.19 5.45 -9.47
CA LYS A 116 15.35 6.13 -10.07
C LYS A 116 14.89 7.44 -10.72
N PRO A 117 15.76 8.46 -10.81
CA PRO A 117 15.44 9.64 -11.59
C PRO A 117 15.17 9.29 -13.06
N ASN A 118 14.11 9.84 -13.64
CA ASN A 118 13.74 9.65 -15.05
C ASN A 118 13.44 8.19 -15.46
N ASP A 119 12.96 7.36 -14.54
CA ASP A 119 12.58 5.98 -14.80
C ASP A 119 11.14 5.81 -15.36
N GLY A 120 10.48 6.92 -15.65
CA GLY A 120 9.14 6.97 -16.22
C GLY A 120 8.02 7.10 -15.21
N GLU A 121 8.30 7.00 -13.90
CA GLU A 121 7.32 7.22 -12.84
C GLU A 121 7.38 8.67 -12.32
N ASP A 122 6.23 9.26 -12.04
CA ASP A 122 6.12 10.60 -11.47
C ASP A 122 5.95 10.53 -9.95
N TYR A 123 7.06 10.34 -9.25
CA TYR A 123 7.07 10.28 -7.79
C TYR A 123 6.62 11.58 -7.12
N ALA A 124 6.83 12.73 -7.76
CA ALA A 124 6.36 14.01 -7.22
C ALA A 124 4.83 14.10 -7.25
N LYS A 125 4.19 13.59 -8.29
CA LYS A 125 2.73 13.49 -8.37
C LYS A 125 2.16 12.54 -7.32
N ILE A 126 2.83 11.42 -7.05
CA ILE A 126 2.46 10.49 -5.98
C ILE A 126 2.56 11.20 -4.63
N MET A 127 3.67 11.87 -4.35
CA MET A 127 3.89 12.63 -3.12
C MET A 127 2.85 13.74 -2.94
N GLN A 128 2.50 14.46 -4.02
CA GLN A 128 1.48 15.50 -3.97
C GLN A 128 0.11 14.92 -3.61
N ALA A 129 -0.27 13.81 -4.22
CA ALA A 129 -1.55 13.16 -3.93
C ALA A 129 -1.63 12.65 -2.47
N LEU A 130 -0.54 12.13 -1.94
CA LEU A 130 -0.43 11.74 -0.53
C LEU A 130 -0.57 12.94 0.41
N LYS A 131 0.12 14.05 0.11
CA LYS A 131 0.02 15.31 0.86
C LYS A 131 -1.41 15.85 0.85
N ASP A 132 -2.03 15.92 -0.32
CA ASP A 132 -3.41 16.40 -0.50
C ASP A 132 -4.43 15.51 0.22
N GLY A 133 -4.13 14.23 0.37
CA GLY A 133 -4.91 13.26 1.14
C GLY A 133 -4.65 13.29 2.64
N GLY A 134 -3.75 14.15 3.12
CA GLY A 134 -3.40 14.25 4.53
C GLY A 134 -2.56 13.07 5.04
N TYR A 135 -1.85 12.36 4.16
CA TYR A 135 -0.94 11.30 4.57
C TYR A 135 0.36 11.89 5.13
N ASP A 136 0.65 11.56 6.37
CA ASP A 136 1.88 11.99 7.08
C ASP A 136 2.49 10.82 7.84
N ALA A 137 2.83 9.75 7.11
CA ALA A 137 3.44 8.55 7.67
C ALA A 137 4.62 8.08 6.80
N ARG A 138 5.06 6.85 7.00
CA ARG A 138 6.25 6.31 6.35
C ARG A 138 5.94 5.70 4.98
N MET A 139 6.88 5.85 4.05
CA MET A 139 6.93 5.12 2.79
C MET A 139 8.14 4.19 2.78
N SER A 140 7.96 2.97 2.30
CA SER A 140 9.03 1.98 2.12
C SER A 140 9.19 1.63 0.65
N ILE A 141 10.45 1.46 0.21
CA ILE A 141 10.73 0.88 -1.10
C ILE A 141 10.56 -0.63 -0.99
N GLU A 142 9.65 -1.19 -1.79
CA GLU A 142 9.43 -2.64 -1.90
C GLU A 142 9.71 -3.08 -3.34
N GLY A 143 10.97 -3.04 -3.71
CA GLY A 143 11.45 -3.33 -5.05
C GLY A 143 12.68 -4.22 -5.06
N LYS A 144 13.11 -4.59 -6.26
CA LYS A 144 14.39 -5.29 -6.45
C LYS A 144 15.55 -4.37 -6.08
N THR A 145 16.39 -4.83 -5.17
CA THR A 145 17.48 -4.06 -4.57
C THR A 145 18.83 -4.76 -4.78
N ASP A 146 19.18 -5.04 -6.02
CA ASP A 146 20.45 -5.67 -6.33
C ASP A 146 21.30 -4.76 -7.24
N PRO A 147 22.51 -4.30 -6.79
CA PRO A 147 23.05 -4.46 -5.42
C PRO A 147 22.31 -3.62 -4.39
N PHE A 148 22.08 -4.17 -3.19
CA PHE A 148 21.18 -3.59 -2.18
C PHE A 148 21.55 -2.14 -1.78
N VAL A 149 22.82 -1.91 -1.42
CA VAL A 149 23.24 -0.60 -0.89
C VAL A 149 23.12 0.48 -1.97
N GLU A 150 23.56 0.19 -3.19
CA GLU A 150 23.53 1.15 -4.30
C GLU A 150 22.10 1.46 -4.73
N ALA A 151 21.30 0.43 -5.02
CA ALA A 151 19.91 0.58 -5.46
C ALA A 151 19.06 1.25 -4.37
N GLY A 152 19.21 0.85 -3.11
CA GLY A 152 18.48 1.44 -1.99
C GLY A 152 18.86 2.91 -1.75
N THR A 153 20.15 3.25 -1.82
CA THR A 153 20.61 4.64 -1.67
C THR A 153 20.08 5.53 -2.80
N GLN A 154 20.13 5.04 -4.04
CA GLN A 154 19.61 5.77 -5.19
C GLN A 154 18.08 5.97 -5.08
N GLY A 155 17.36 4.90 -4.72
CA GLY A 155 15.91 4.95 -4.55
C GLY A 155 15.49 5.90 -3.44
N PHE A 156 16.18 5.88 -2.30
CA PHE A 156 15.94 6.83 -1.22
C PHE A 156 16.17 8.27 -1.67
N ALA A 157 17.30 8.55 -2.35
CA ALA A 157 17.60 9.89 -2.85
C ALA A 157 16.55 10.39 -3.86
N CYS A 158 16.05 9.52 -4.74
CA CYS A 158 15.00 9.83 -5.69
C CYS A 158 13.69 10.24 -4.97
N LEU A 159 13.26 9.44 -4.01
CA LEU A 159 12.04 9.71 -3.24
C LEU A 159 12.18 10.95 -2.34
N ASP A 160 13.35 11.16 -1.72
CA ASP A 160 13.58 12.33 -0.90
C ASP A 160 13.58 13.63 -1.73
N ALA A 161 14.10 13.59 -2.96
CA ALA A 161 14.00 14.71 -3.89
C ALA A 161 12.55 15.02 -4.26
N ALA A 162 11.74 13.99 -4.56
CA ALA A 162 10.32 14.15 -4.85
C ALA A 162 9.55 14.69 -3.62
N ARG A 163 9.84 14.17 -2.43
CA ARG A 163 9.27 14.67 -1.18
C ARG A 163 9.62 16.13 -0.95
N LYS A 164 10.88 16.52 -1.08
CA LYS A 164 11.34 17.91 -0.89
C LYS A 164 10.66 18.87 -1.88
N ALA A 165 10.45 18.44 -3.12
CA ALA A 165 9.75 19.26 -4.11
C ALA A 165 8.31 19.58 -3.70
N VAL A 166 7.63 18.68 -2.99
CA VAL A 166 6.22 18.81 -2.59
C VAL A 166 6.06 19.43 -1.20
N TRP A 167 6.94 19.07 -0.24
CA TRP A 167 6.94 19.59 1.13
C TRP A 167 8.03 20.64 1.38
N ALA A 168 8.59 21.25 0.33
CA ALA A 168 9.43 22.43 0.52
C ALA A 168 8.60 23.48 1.29
N GLU A 169 9.16 23.96 2.40
CA GLU A 169 8.55 25.02 3.20
C GLU A 169 8.30 26.24 2.32
N ALA A 170 7.05 26.75 2.36
CA ALA A 170 6.68 28.03 1.77
C ALA A 170 7.27 29.17 2.61
#